data_136e64d10d655cc5c71f82282afbddc0
#
_entry.id   136e64d10d655cc5c71f82282afbddc0
#
_cell.length_a   1.000
_cell.length_b   1.000
_cell.length_c   1.000
_cell.angle_alpha   90.00
_cell.angle_beta   90.00
_cell.angle_gamma   90.00
#
_symmetry.space_group_name_H-M   'P 1'
#
loop_
_entity.id
_entity.type
_entity.pdbx_description
1 polymer ?
#
loop_
_entity_poly.entity_id
_entity_poly.type
_entity_poly.pdbx_seq_one_letter_code
_entity_poly.pdbx_strand_id
1 'polypeptide(L)'
;NSFFCSTERPFQFTGRINEDVNTYTSSASKGDLFLTIPNVSLKQTDTQSNEGGMSDIYANQGTYVKSFYSVMFSPSSVKVAMLNTERSRLHHRVSWNNAIPVILNEKYKRNGTE
;
A
#
# COMPACT_ATOMS: atom_id res chain seq x y z
N ASN A 1 -2.95 -4.51 -6.93
CA ASN A 1 -1.70 -5.18 -6.50
C ASN A 1 -1.98 -6.62 -6.08
N SER A 2 -0.99 -7.48 -6.25
CA SER A 2 -1.03 -8.87 -5.81
C SER A 2 0.08 -9.12 -4.82
N PHE A 3 -0.22 -9.90 -3.78
CA PHE A 3 0.72 -10.20 -2.72
C PHE A 3 0.95 -11.70 -2.62
N PHE A 4 2.20 -12.07 -2.37
CA PHE A 4 2.57 -13.41 -1.98
C PHE A 4 3.17 -13.33 -0.57
N CYS A 5 2.73 -14.19 0.32
CA CYS A 5 3.32 -14.28 1.65
C CYS A 5 3.54 -15.73 2.05
N SER A 6 4.53 -15.95 2.89
CA SER A 6 4.69 -17.23 3.55
C SER A 6 3.58 -17.45 4.55
N THR A 7 3.05 -18.67 4.62
CA THR A 7 2.07 -19.07 5.65
C THR A 7 2.64 -19.01 7.06
N GLU A 8 3.96 -19.10 7.18
CA GLU A 8 4.68 -18.94 8.46
C GLU A 8 4.80 -17.46 8.88
N ARG A 9 4.62 -16.54 7.96
CA ARG A 9 4.74 -15.09 8.17
C ARG A 9 3.55 -14.36 7.56
N PRO A 10 2.33 -14.65 8.02
CA PRO A 10 1.14 -13.99 7.49
C PRO A 10 1.16 -12.51 7.82
N PHE A 11 0.50 -11.71 6.99
CA PHE A 11 0.21 -10.31 7.26
C PHE A 11 -1.29 -10.06 7.15
N GLN A 12 -1.75 -8.97 7.72
CA GLN A 12 -3.14 -8.53 7.61
C GLN A 12 -3.20 -7.21 6.87
N PHE A 13 -4.19 -7.07 6.01
CA PHE A 13 -4.46 -5.81 5.34
C PHE A 13 -4.92 -4.75 6.35
N THR A 14 -4.41 -3.54 6.18
CA THR A 14 -4.72 -2.39 7.04
C THR A 14 -5.68 -1.45 6.34
N GLY A 15 -6.86 -1.29 6.91
CA GLY A 15 -7.90 -0.41 6.39
C GLY A 15 -8.77 -1.04 5.31
N ARG A 16 -9.85 -0.34 4.94
CA ARG A 16 -10.83 -0.78 3.93
C ARG A 16 -10.58 -0.19 2.55
N ILE A 17 -9.86 0.92 2.49
CA ILE A 17 -9.57 1.68 1.26
C ILE A 17 -8.07 1.82 1.16
N ASN A 18 -7.47 1.58 -0.02
CA ASN A 18 -6.02 1.53 -0.20
C ASN A 18 -5.32 0.57 0.76
N GLU A 19 -5.95 -0.54 1.04
CA GLU A 19 -5.47 -1.57 1.97
C GLU A 19 -4.05 -2.03 1.64
N ASP A 20 -3.69 -2.06 0.37
CA ASP A 20 -2.34 -2.38 -0.11
C ASP A 20 -1.33 -1.33 0.34
N VAL A 21 -1.53 -0.06 0.00
CA VAL A 21 -0.64 1.05 0.38
C VAL A 21 -0.53 1.17 1.89
N ASN A 22 -1.66 1.10 2.59
CA ASN A 22 -1.70 1.19 4.05
C ASN A 22 -0.92 0.05 4.70
N THR A 23 -1.03 -1.16 4.15
CA THR A 23 -0.38 -2.34 4.69
C THR A 23 1.13 -2.24 4.57
N TYR A 24 1.68 -2.01 3.38
CA TYR A 24 3.14 -1.99 3.25
C TYR A 24 3.77 -0.74 3.87
N THR A 25 3.11 0.41 3.92
CA THR A 25 3.67 1.60 4.60
C THR A 25 3.65 1.46 6.12
N SER A 26 2.57 0.97 6.70
CA SER A 26 2.46 0.80 8.15
C SER A 26 3.24 -0.40 8.68
N SER A 27 3.30 -1.49 7.95
CA SER A 27 4.11 -2.66 8.35
C SER A 27 5.61 -2.39 8.18
N ALA A 28 6.02 -1.67 7.14
CA ALA A 28 7.41 -1.29 6.95
C ALA A 28 7.91 -0.40 8.10
N SER A 29 7.08 0.48 8.66
CA SER A 29 7.43 1.26 9.85
C SER A 29 7.73 0.41 11.09
N LYS A 30 7.26 -0.84 11.12
CA LYS A 30 7.50 -1.83 12.16
C LYS A 30 8.67 -2.79 11.83
N GLY A 31 9.37 -2.54 10.73
CA GLY A 31 10.49 -3.34 10.26
C GLY A 31 10.11 -4.53 9.38
N ASP A 32 8.88 -4.60 8.89
CA ASP A 32 8.44 -5.64 7.96
C ASP A 32 8.98 -5.38 6.55
N LEU A 33 9.39 -6.46 5.87
CA LEU A 33 9.99 -6.40 4.56
C LEU A 33 8.99 -6.78 3.46
N PHE A 34 8.79 -5.88 2.52
CA PHE A 34 8.04 -6.11 1.29
C PHE A 34 8.98 -5.97 0.10
N LEU A 35 8.96 -6.93 -0.80
CA LEU A 35 9.79 -6.95 -2.00
C LEU A 35 8.89 -6.92 -3.24
N THR A 36 9.34 -6.21 -4.25
CA THR A 36 8.69 -6.20 -5.56
C THR A 36 9.46 -7.08 -6.53
N ILE A 37 8.75 -7.91 -7.29
CA ILE A 37 9.32 -8.74 -8.34
C ILE A 37 8.94 -8.08 -9.69
N PRO A 38 9.83 -7.28 -10.29
CA PRO A 38 9.47 -6.48 -11.47
C PRO A 38 9.29 -7.31 -12.74
N ASN A 39 9.83 -8.52 -12.77
CA ASN A 39 9.79 -9.40 -13.95
C ASN A 39 8.52 -10.28 -14.01
N VAL A 40 7.65 -10.17 -13.02
CA VAL A 40 6.41 -10.94 -12.95
C VAL A 40 5.24 -9.99 -12.84
N SER A 41 4.26 -10.16 -13.72
CA SER A 41 3.01 -9.41 -13.67
C SER A 41 1.81 -10.34 -13.81
N LEU A 42 0.74 -10.02 -13.11
CA LEU A 42 -0.54 -10.68 -13.27
C LEU A 42 -1.46 -9.79 -14.10
N LYS A 43 -2.05 -10.37 -15.15
CA LYS A 43 -3.11 -9.68 -15.90
C LYS A 43 -4.38 -9.71 -15.05
N GLN A 44 -4.84 -8.56 -14.65
CA GLN A 44 -6.07 -8.40 -13.85
C GLN A 44 -7.11 -7.62 -14.64
N THR A 45 -8.37 -7.81 -14.30
CA THR A 45 -9.46 -6.96 -14.79
C THR A 45 -9.28 -5.54 -14.23
N ASP A 46 -9.64 -4.54 -15.01
CA ASP A 46 -9.54 -3.14 -14.60
C ASP A 46 -10.35 -2.88 -13.31
N THR A 47 -9.76 -2.10 -12.43
CA THR A 47 -10.41 -1.70 -11.17
C THR A 47 -11.68 -0.90 -11.50
N GLN A 48 -12.77 -1.17 -10.79
CA GLN A 48 -14.08 -0.52 -10.98
C GLN A 48 -14.81 -0.91 -12.28
N SER A 49 -14.43 -2.02 -12.90
CA SER A 49 -15.13 -2.54 -14.07
C SER A 49 -16.45 -3.27 -13.72
N ASN A 50 -16.62 -3.70 -12.47
CA ASN A 50 -17.81 -4.38 -11.98
C ASN A 50 -18.59 -3.49 -11.01
N GLU A 51 -19.92 -3.65 -11.01
CA GLU A 51 -20.79 -2.97 -10.04
C GLU A 51 -20.58 -3.53 -8.62
N GLY A 52 -20.64 -2.66 -7.63
CA GLY A 52 -20.54 -3.00 -6.20
C GLY A 52 -19.18 -2.73 -5.57
N GLY A 53 -19.05 -3.09 -4.32
CA GLY A 53 -17.83 -2.90 -3.52
C GLY A 53 -17.50 -1.44 -3.27
N MET A 54 -16.26 -1.03 -3.55
CA MET A 54 -15.78 0.33 -3.33
C MET A 54 -16.12 1.30 -4.47
N SER A 55 -16.69 0.82 -5.59
CA SER A 55 -17.00 1.63 -6.77
C SER A 55 -17.94 2.79 -6.43
N ASP A 56 -18.97 2.55 -5.60
CA ASP A 56 -19.93 3.56 -5.19
C ASP A 56 -19.31 4.66 -4.35
N ILE A 57 -18.36 4.32 -3.48
CA ILE A 57 -17.63 5.29 -2.67
C ILE A 57 -16.76 6.17 -3.55
N TYR A 58 -16.09 5.60 -4.54
CA TYR A 58 -15.28 6.37 -5.49
C TYR A 58 -16.11 7.25 -6.41
N ALA A 59 -17.29 6.78 -6.83
CA ALA A 59 -18.21 7.57 -7.63
C ALA A 59 -18.75 8.78 -6.86
N ASN A 60 -19.10 8.61 -5.59
CA ASN A 60 -19.70 9.66 -4.76
C ASN A 60 -18.69 10.66 -4.19
N GLN A 61 -17.50 10.21 -3.80
CA GLN A 61 -16.53 11.02 -3.06
C GLN A 61 -15.19 11.21 -3.78
N GLY A 62 -15.03 10.59 -4.93
CA GLY A 62 -13.81 10.68 -5.74
C GLY A 62 -12.58 10.08 -5.06
N THR A 63 -11.41 10.49 -5.56
CA THR A 63 -10.12 9.99 -5.06
C THR A 63 -9.66 10.66 -3.77
N TYR A 64 -10.38 11.67 -3.29
CA TYR A 64 -10.02 12.42 -2.09
C TYR A 64 -10.00 11.54 -0.83
N VAL A 65 -11.10 10.85 -0.56
CA VAL A 65 -11.21 9.96 0.61
C VAL A 65 -10.15 8.87 0.56
N LYS A 66 -9.96 8.25 -0.60
CA LYS A 66 -8.91 7.26 -0.83
C LYS A 66 -7.53 7.79 -0.45
N SER A 67 -7.19 8.98 -0.91
CA SER A 67 -5.88 9.58 -0.71
C SER A 67 -5.65 9.97 0.75
N PHE A 68 -6.66 10.59 1.35
CA PHE A 68 -6.59 11.04 2.73
C PHE A 68 -6.55 9.89 3.73
N TYR A 69 -7.24 8.80 3.42
CA TYR A 69 -7.26 7.60 4.24
C TYR A 69 -5.85 7.02 4.45
N SER A 70 -5.06 6.95 3.39
CA SER A 70 -3.66 6.48 3.49
C SER A 70 -2.78 7.42 4.30
N VAL A 71 -3.01 8.73 4.24
CA VAL A 71 -2.30 9.70 5.09
C VAL A 71 -2.61 9.50 6.57
N MET A 72 -3.84 9.16 6.91
CA MET A 72 -4.22 8.87 8.31
C MET A 72 -3.46 7.67 8.88
N PHE A 73 -3.21 6.63 8.07
CA PHE A 73 -2.48 5.44 8.53
C PHE A 73 -0.97 5.65 8.61
N SER A 74 -0.40 6.46 7.72
CA SER A 74 1.06 6.62 7.61
C SER A 74 1.44 8.06 7.28
N PRO A 75 1.18 9.04 8.18
CA PRO A 75 1.39 10.47 7.90
C PRO A 75 2.85 10.84 7.67
N SER A 76 3.80 10.06 8.20
CA SER A 76 5.24 10.24 7.98
C SER A 76 5.67 9.85 6.56
N SER A 77 4.95 8.94 5.93
CA SER A 77 5.34 8.35 4.64
C SER A 77 4.40 8.72 3.50
N VAL A 78 3.17 9.11 3.79
CA VAL A 78 2.15 9.39 2.79
C VAL A 78 1.64 10.84 2.92
N LYS A 79 1.54 11.52 1.79
CA LYS A 79 0.97 12.87 1.68
C LYS A 79 -0.06 12.91 0.57
N VAL A 80 -1.02 13.83 0.70
CA VAL A 80 -1.92 14.16 -0.41
C VAL A 80 -1.19 15.13 -1.35
N ALA A 81 -1.26 14.88 -2.63
CA ALA A 81 -0.68 15.72 -3.66
C ALA A 81 -1.63 15.81 -4.88
N MET A 82 -1.44 16.85 -5.68
CA MET A 82 -2.12 16.92 -6.98
C MET A 82 -1.39 16.03 -7.98
N LEU A 83 -2.14 15.16 -8.63
CA LEU A 83 -1.67 14.41 -9.78
C LEU A 83 -2.08 15.19 -11.04
N ASN A 84 -1.09 15.76 -11.72
CA ASN A 84 -1.27 16.50 -12.96
C ASN A 84 -1.32 15.52 -14.15
N THR A 85 -2.50 15.00 -14.38
CA THR A 85 -2.85 14.24 -15.60
C THR A 85 -3.84 15.06 -16.41
N GLU A 86 -4.39 14.53 -17.48
CA GLU A 86 -5.45 15.19 -18.29
C GLU A 86 -6.60 15.75 -17.44
N ARG A 87 -6.85 15.10 -16.29
CA ARG A 87 -7.76 15.61 -15.26
C ARG A 87 -6.99 15.69 -13.94
N SER A 88 -6.68 16.91 -13.50
CA SER A 88 -6.06 17.14 -12.19
C SER A 88 -6.91 16.54 -11.08
N ARG A 89 -6.33 15.71 -10.25
CA ARG A 89 -7.02 15.06 -9.12
C ARG A 89 -6.10 14.94 -7.92
N LEU A 90 -6.70 14.94 -6.73
CA LEU A 90 -5.97 14.61 -5.51
C LEU A 90 -5.61 13.12 -5.52
N HIS A 91 -4.37 12.84 -5.14
CA HIS A 91 -3.85 11.48 -5.05
C HIS A 91 -2.91 11.35 -3.86
N HIS A 92 -2.77 10.16 -3.31
CA HIS A 92 -1.75 9.88 -2.32
C HIS A 92 -0.38 9.77 -2.98
N ARG A 93 0.63 10.33 -2.33
CA ARG A 93 2.03 10.22 -2.73
C ARG A 93 2.82 9.60 -1.60
N VAL A 94 3.46 8.47 -1.88
CA VAL A 94 4.30 7.76 -0.91
C VAL A 94 5.74 8.25 -1.03
N SER A 95 6.32 8.62 0.09
CA SER A 95 7.76 8.81 0.22
C SER A 95 8.39 7.46 0.53
N TRP A 96 8.90 6.80 -0.49
CA TRP A 96 9.47 5.45 -0.34
C TRP A 96 10.68 5.42 0.60
N ASN A 97 11.50 6.47 0.61
CA ASN A 97 12.61 6.57 1.55
C ASN A 97 12.18 6.56 3.02
N ASN A 98 10.98 7.08 3.30
CA ASN A 98 10.41 7.05 4.65
C ASN A 98 9.61 5.78 4.92
N ALA A 99 9.15 5.10 3.88
CA ALA A 99 8.30 3.92 3.98
C ALA A 99 9.10 2.60 4.07
N ILE A 100 10.37 2.61 3.67
CA ILE A 100 11.24 1.43 3.82
C ILE A 100 11.71 1.31 5.27
N PRO A 101 11.84 0.09 5.80
CA PRO A 101 12.31 -0.09 7.17
C PRO A 101 13.80 0.28 7.28
N VAL A 102 14.13 1.16 8.22
CA VAL A 102 15.52 1.46 8.58
C VAL A 102 16.12 0.33 9.41
N ILE A 103 15.30 -0.29 10.25
CA ILE A 103 15.66 -1.44 11.08
C ILE A 103 14.70 -2.57 10.75
N LEU A 104 15.24 -3.69 10.30
CA LEU A 104 14.44 -4.88 10.04
C LEU A 104 14.03 -5.56 11.35
N ASN A 105 12.83 -6.10 11.35
CA ASN A 105 12.33 -6.92 12.44
C ASN A 105 13.22 -8.16 12.63
N GLU A 106 13.42 -8.57 13.88
CA GLU A 106 14.26 -9.72 14.26
C GLU A 106 13.88 -11.02 13.51
N LYS A 107 12.60 -11.20 13.17
CA LYS A 107 12.11 -12.37 12.42
C LYS A 107 12.77 -12.56 11.04
N TYR A 108 13.44 -11.51 10.50
CA TYR A 108 14.17 -11.58 9.22
C TYR A 108 15.66 -11.80 9.39
N LYS A 109 16.17 -11.77 10.61
CA LYS A 109 17.58 -12.09 10.85
C LYS A 109 17.81 -13.59 10.60
N ARG A 110 18.90 -13.90 9.93
CA ARG A 110 19.37 -15.27 9.88
C ARG A 110 19.78 -15.66 11.30
N ASN A 111 19.25 -16.77 11.79
CA ASN A 111 19.83 -17.42 12.95
C ASN A 111 21.28 -17.74 12.57
N GLY A 112 22.24 -17.07 13.21
CA GLY A 112 23.64 -17.31 12.95
C GLY A 112 23.92 -18.79 13.21
N THR A 113 24.16 -19.53 12.16
CA THR A 113 24.97 -20.73 12.26
C THR A 113 26.39 -20.22 12.42
N GLU A 114 26.90 -20.28 13.63
CA GLU A 114 28.34 -20.25 13.89
C GLU A 114 29.03 -21.33 13.09
#